data_da3a2b28591cb94860675b3c0609d0ef
#
_entry.id   da3a2b28591cb94860675b3c0609d0ef
#
_cell.length_a   1.000
_cell.length_b   1.000
_cell.length_c   1.000
_cell.angle_alpha   90.00
_cell.angle_beta   90.00
_cell.angle_gamma   90.00
#
_symmetry.space_group_name_H-M   'P 1'
#
loop_
_entity.id
_entity.type
_entity.pdbx_description
1 polymer ?
#
loop_
_entity_poly.entity_id
_entity_poly.type
_entity_poly.pdbx_seq_one_letter_code
_entity_poly.pdbx_strand_id
1 'polypeptide(L)' 'MNIVKTLDAKGLACPMPIVRTKKAIGTIQSGEVLEVLATDKGALNDFSAWAKSGGHTILEQTEESGVLKFYIQKA' A
#
# COMPACT_ATOMS: atom_id res chain seq x y z
N MET A 1 -6.43 -6.61 12.76
CA MET A 1 -5.46 -6.02 11.83
C MET A 1 -4.57 -5.07 12.61
N ASN A 2 -3.26 -5.28 12.59
CA ASN A 2 -2.32 -4.50 13.38
C ASN A 2 -1.67 -3.40 12.53
N ILE A 3 -2.39 -2.30 12.33
CA ILE A 3 -1.93 -1.17 11.52
C ILE A 3 -0.94 -0.35 12.35
N VAL A 4 0.33 -0.38 11.97
CA VAL A 4 1.40 0.31 12.72
C VAL A 4 1.83 1.61 12.06
N LYS A 5 1.44 1.83 10.81
CA LYS A 5 1.86 3.01 10.06
C LYS A 5 0.84 3.31 8.95
N THR A 6 0.65 4.59 8.68
CA THR A 6 -0.18 5.06 7.57
C THR A 6 0.68 5.86 6.61
N LEU A 7 0.64 5.51 5.34
CA LEU A 7 1.34 6.24 4.29
C LEU A 7 0.33 7.01 3.45
N ASP A 8 0.48 8.32 3.40
CA ASP A 8 -0.36 9.17 2.56
C ASP A 8 0.34 9.38 1.22
N ALA A 9 -0.12 8.64 0.20
CA ALA A 9 0.38 8.78 -1.16
C ALA A 9 -0.67 9.45 -2.07
N LYS A 10 -1.64 10.15 -1.49
CA LYS A 10 -2.65 10.86 -2.27
C LYS A 10 -1.99 11.95 -3.10
N GLY A 11 -2.48 12.13 -4.33
CA GLY A 11 -1.94 13.12 -5.24
C GLY A 11 -0.68 12.69 -5.99
N LEU A 12 -0.13 11.52 -5.67
CA LEU A 12 1.04 11.00 -6.37
C LEU A 12 0.62 10.10 -7.52
N ALA A 13 1.32 10.23 -8.66
CA ALA A 13 1.10 9.40 -9.82
C ALA A 13 2.13 8.28 -9.88
N CYS A 14 1.76 7.17 -10.57
CA CYS A 14 2.65 6.04 -10.81
C CYS A 14 4.00 6.52 -11.37
N PRO A 15 5.15 6.03 -10.88
CA PRO A 15 5.30 4.93 -9.93
C PRO A 15 5.44 5.37 -8.46
N MET A 16 5.19 6.64 -8.13
CA MET A 16 5.49 7.18 -6.81
C MET A 16 4.75 6.50 -5.66
N PRO A 17 3.46 6.13 -5.77
CA PRO A 17 2.81 5.41 -4.67
C PRO A 17 3.54 4.11 -4.31
N ILE A 18 3.98 3.35 -5.31
CA ILE A 18 4.72 2.11 -5.09
C ILE A 18 6.09 2.37 -4.48
N VAL A 19 6.80 3.38 -5.00
CA VAL A 19 8.14 3.74 -4.49
C VAL A 19 8.07 4.12 -3.01
N ARG A 20 7.07 4.93 -2.65
CA ARG A 20 6.87 5.35 -1.27
C ARG A 20 6.48 4.19 -0.37
N THR A 21 5.62 3.31 -0.87
CA THR A 21 5.17 2.12 -0.12
C THR A 21 6.33 1.16 0.10
N LYS A 22 7.15 0.94 -0.90
CA LYS A 22 8.33 0.09 -0.79
C LYS A 22 9.27 0.58 0.31
N LYS A 23 9.47 1.89 0.38
CA LYS A 23 10.31 2.50 1.41
C LYS A 23 9.67 2.35 2.79
N ALA A 24 8.37 2.61 2.89
CA ALA A 24 7.65 2.54 4.17
C ALA A 24 7.59 1.11 4.71
N ILE A 25 7.36 0.13 3.85
CA ILE A 25 7.28 -1.27 4.28
C ILE A 25 8.61 -1.76 4.87
N GLY A 26 9.71 -1.18 4.43
CA GLY A 26 11.03 -1.50 4.97
C GLY A 26 11.25 -1.00 6.39
N THR A 27 10.39 -0.11 6.88
CA THR A 27 10.51 0.45 8.24
C THR A 27 9.66 -0.28 9.26
N ILE A 28 8.82 -1.22 8.84
CA ILE A 28 7.99 -2.01 9.74
C ILE A 28 8.46 -3.45 9.77
N GLN A 29 7.94 -4.24 10.70
CA GLN A 29 8.38 -5.61 10.91
C GLN A 29 7.44 -6.62 10.26
N SER A 30 7.94 -7.83 10.02
CA SER A 30 7.14 -8.91 9.44
C SER A 30 5.85 -9.12 10.22
N GLY A 31 4.75 -9.27 9.52
CA GLY A 31 3.43 -9.45 10.12
C GLY A 31 2.71 -8.16 10.47
N GLU A 32 3.41 -7.03 10.48
CA GLU A 32 2.76 -5.74 10.73
C GLU A 32 2.08 -5.23 9.47
N VAL A 33 1.08 -4.38 9.65
CA VAL A 33 0.24 -3.89 8.55
C VAL A 33 0.50 -2.41 8.30
N LEU A 34 0.68 -2.08 7.03
CA LEU A 34 0.83 -0.70 6.56
C LEU A 34 -0.46 -0.30 5.85
N GLU A 35 -1.02 0.84 6.26
CA GLU A 35 -2.15 1.44 5.55
C GLU A 35 -1.62 2.43 4.52
N VAL A 36 -2.04 2.29 3.27
CA VAL A 36 -1.62 3.19 2.19
C VAL A 36 -2.84 3.85 1.58
N LEU A 37 -2.77 5.17 1.43
CA LEU A 37 -3.81 5.97 0.79
C LEU A 37 -3.28 6.46 -0.56
N ALA A 38 -4.04 6.23 -1.63
CA ALA A 38 -3.65 6.64 -2.98
C ALA A 38 -4.86 7.13 -3.76
N THR A 39 -4.61 8.01 -4.73
CA THR A 39 -5.67 8.52 -5.61
C THR A 39 -5.43 8.15 -7.08
N ASP A 40 -4.28 7.60 -7.41
CA ASP A 40 -3.98 7.16 -8.78
C ASP A 40 -4.72 5.87 -9.10
N LYS A 41 -5.49 5.87 -10.18
CA LYS A 41 -6.29 4.70 -10.57
C LYS A 41 -5.44 3.48 -10.92
N GLY A 42 -4.22 3.70 -11.39
CA GLY A 42 -3.29 2.61 -11.69
C GLY A 42 -2.78 1.89 -10.45
N ALA A 43 -2.97 2.47 -9.26
CA ALA A 43 -2.46 1.91 -8.03
C ALA A 43 -3.03 0.53 -7.72
N LEU A 44 -4.28 0.25 -8.08
CA LEU A 44 -4.89 -1.06 -7.85
C LEU A 44 -4.06 -2.19 -8.42
N ASN A 45 -3.74 -2.10 -9.71
CA ASN A 45 -2.94 -3.13 -10.38
C ASN A 45 -1.49 -3.11 -9.91
N ASP A 46 -0.93 -1.92 -9.72
CA ASP A 46 0.46 -1.77 -9.31
C ASP A 46 0.70 -2.37 -7.92
N PHE A 47 -0.17 -2.09 -6.97
CA PHE A 47 -0.03 -2.62 -5.61
C PHE A 47 -0.24 -4.13 -5.57
N SER A 48 -1.18 -4.64 -6.34
CA SER A 48 -1.43 -6.08 -6.41
C SER A 48 -0.20 -6.82 -6.95
N ALA A 49 0.38 -6.33 -8.04
CA ALA A 49 1.57 -6.92 -8.64
C ALA A 49 2.78 -6.81 -7.70
N TRP A 50 2.96 -5.63 -7.09
CA TRP A 50 4.08 -5.40 -6.18
C TRP A 50 4.01 -6.29 -4.95
N ALA A 51 2.84 -6.40 -4.33
CA ALA A 51 2.66 -7.22 -3.15
C ALA A 51 2.95 -8.69 -3.45
N LYS A 52 2.45 -9.17 -4.58
CA LYS A 52 2.68 -10.55 -5.01
C LYS A 52 4.16 -10.81 -5.25
N SER A 53 4.83 -9.89 -5.92
CA SER A 53 6.26 -10.01 -6.21
C SER A 53 7.12 -10.01 -4.95
N GLY A 54 6.75 -9.21 -3.95
CA GLY A 54 7.50 -9.11 -2.71
C GLY A 54 7.08 -10.10 -1.63
N GLY A 55 6.06 -10.91 -1.90
CA GLY A 55 5.55 -11.87 -0.91
C GLY A 55 4.69 -11.23 0.17
N HIS A 56 4.28 -9.97 -0.01
CA HIS A 56 3.41 -9.29 0.93
C HIS A 56 1.95 -9.65 0.66
N THR A 57 1.09 -9.47 1.65
CA THR A 57 -0.34 -9.76 1.53
C THR A 57 -1.15 -8.48 1.63
N ILE A 58 -2.01 -8.24 0.64
CA ILE A 58 -3.00 -7.17 0.74
C ILE A 58 -4.20 -7.76 1.47
N LEU A 59 -4.36 -7.40 2.74
CA LEU A 59 -5.43 -7.92 3.57
C LEU A 59 -6.77 -7.35 3.18
N GLU A 60 -6.80 -6.09 2.78
CA GLU A 60 -8.03 -5.41 2.41
C GLU A 60 -7.69 -4.24 1.50
N GLN A 61 -8.58 -3.97 0.55
CA GLN A 61 -8.48 -2.76 -0.27
C GLN A 61 -9.89 -2.20 -0.46
N THR A 62 -10.01 -0.89 -0.29
CA THR A 62 -11.28 -0.20 -0.40
C THR A 62 -11.11 1.05 -1.24
N GLU A 63 -12.21 1.55 -1.76
CA GLU A 63 -12.24 2.83 -2.46
C GLU A 63 -13.37 3.67 -1.89
N GLU A 64 -13.09 4.91 -1.52
CA GLU A 64 -14.08 5.81 -0.99
C GLU A 64 -13.77 7.22 -1.45
N SER A 65 -14.71 7.83 -2.16
CA SER A 65 -14.60 9.21 -2.67
C SER A 65 -13.31 9.43 -3.47
N GLY A 66 -12.94 8.45 -4.30
CA GLY A 66 -11.77 8.54 -5.14
C GLY A 66 -10.45 8.21 -4.44
N VAL A 67 -10.50 7.89 -3.15
CA VAL A 67 -9.31 7.50 -2.40
C VAL A 67 -9.26 6.00 -2.25
N LEU A 68 -8.16 5.40 -2.71
CA LEU A 68 -7.90 3.97 -2.57
C LEU A 68 -7.15 3.73 -1.27
N LYS A 69 -7.62 2.78 -0.47
CA LYS A 69 -6.97 2.39 0.79
C LYS A 69 -6.52 0.95 0.68
N PHE A 70 -5.26 0.71 0.97
CA PHE A 70 -4.68 -0.63 0.95
C PHE A 70 -4.14 -0.96 2.33
N TYR A 71 -4.45 -2.16 2.81
CA TYR A 71 -3.92 -2.66 4.08
C TYR A 71 -2.99 -3.81 3.74
N ILE A 72 -1.68 -3.55 3.83
CA ILE A 72 -0.64 -4.46 3.36
C ILE A 72 0.10 -5.04 4.55
N GLN A 73 0.06 -6.36 4.68
CA GLN A 73 0.81 -7.06 5.72
C GLN A 73 2.18 -7.42 5.19
N LYS A 74 3.21 -7.00 5.90
CA LYS A 74 4.59 -7.28 5.51
C LYS A 74 4.91 -8.77 5.63
N ALA A 75 5.58 -9.28 4.61
CA ALA A 75 6.04 -10.67 4.58
C ALA A 75 7.09 -10.97 5.66
#